data_e2d60f53f8753729bf7d6243c0d33375
#
_entry.id   e2d60f53f8753729bf7d6243c0d33375
#
_cell.length_a   1.000
_cell.length_b   1.000
_cell.length_c   1.000
_cell.angle_alpha   90.00
_cell.angle_beta   90.00
_cell.angle_gamma   90.00
#
_symmetry.space_group_name_H-M   'P 1'
#
loop_
_entity.id
_entity.type
_entity.pdbx_description
1 polymer ?
#
loop_
_entity_poly.entity_id
_entity_poly.type
_entity_poly.pdbx_seq_one_letter_code
_entity_poly.pdbx_strand_id
1 'polypeptide(L)'
;RKGIMLTLKTKGKINPLAIHEVEKFAAELLKQIPDSISCLIALHNNTNNDFSVRTYLPGGPRQNDASQVYADEWQDIDDIALTTDQDIYSKMASFGYNSILQDNVNVFRDGSLSVYYGEQNRRYINIETQHGKTVQYREMLKKLLSILDDEKKMVASQAATDMEQTTSLR
;
A
#
# COMPACT_ATOMS: atom_id res chain seq x y z
N ARG A 1 -4.53 18.36 -0.45
CA ARG A 1 -4.92 19.57 0.32
C ARG A 1 -6.15 19.36 1.19
N LYS A 2 -7.24 18.73 0.70
CA LYS A 2 -8.46 18.47 1.50
C LYS A 2 -8.17 17.58 2.71
N GLY A 3 -7.40 16.50 2.57
CA GLY A 3 -7.02 15.61 3.67
C GLY A 3 -6.22 16.32 4.76
N ILE A 4 -5.22 17.13 4.37
CA ILE A 4 -4.43 17.96 5.31
C ILE A 4 -5.35 18.89 6.12
N MET A 5 -6.28 19.58 5.44
CA MET A 5 -7.23 20.47 6.11
C MET A 5 -8.12 19.72 7.10
N LEU A 6 -8.59 18.53 6.75
CA LEU A 6 -9.43 17.71 7.60
C LEU A 6 -8.68 17.27 8.86
N THR A 7 -7.46 16.76 8.71
CA THR A 7 -6.61 16.34 9.83
C THR A 7 -6.27 17.51 10.76
N LEU A 8 -5.90 18.65 10.21
CA LEU A 8 -5.65 19.84 11.00
C LEU A 8 -6.91 20.31 11.75
N LYS A 9 -8.09 20.20 11.13
CA LYS A 9 -9.37 20.55 11.78
C LYS A 9 -9.69 19.66 12.99
N THR A 10 -9.34 18.36 12.92
CA THR A 10 -9.56 17.43 14.04
C THR A 10 -8.55 17.63 15.18
N LYS A 11 -7.38 18.19 14.91
CA LYS A 11 -6.30 18.41 15.90
C LYS A 11 -6.23 19.87 16.41
N GLY A 12 -7.08 20.75 15.92
CA GLY A 12 -7.07 22.15 16.34
C GLY A 12 -7.68 23.12 15.33
N LYS A 13 -7.22 24.37 15.33
CA LYS A 13 -7.67 25.38 14.36
C LYS A 13 -6.90 25.22 13.05
N ILE A 14 -7.61 25.33 11.93
CA ILE A 14 -6.98 25.41 10.62
C ILE A 14 -6.12 26.68 10.56
N ASN A 15 -4.81 26.49 10.35
CA ASN A 15 -3.85 27.57 10.20
C ASN A 15 -3.27 27.50 8.78
N PRO A 16 -3.40 28.57 7.95
CA PRO A 16 -2.81 28.59 6.60
C PRO A 16 -1.32 28.34 6.58
N LEU A 17 -0.58 28.81 7.58
CA LEU A 17 0.87 28.56 7.70
C LEU A 17 1.13 27.06 7.92
N ALA A 18 0.37 26.39 8.80
CA ALA A 18 0.51 24.96 9.03
C ALA A 18 0.21 24.14 7.76
N ILE A 19 -0.80 24.54 6.98
CA ILE A 19 -1.09 23.90 5.69
C ILE A 19 0.10 24.04 4.75
N HIS A 20 0.65 25.25 4.62
CA HIS A 20 1.82 25.51 3.76
C HIS A 20 3.04 24.67 4.19
N GLU A 21 3.34 24.59 5.48
CA GLU A 21 4.47 23.79 5.96
C GLU A 21 4.30 22.29 5.71
N VAL A 22 3.08 21.76 5.87
CA VAL A 22 2.79 20.34 5.56
C VAL A 22 2.89 20.09 4.05
N GLU A 23 2.37 20.99 3.21
CA GLU A 23 2.49 20.88 1.74
C GLU A 23 3.96 20.92 1.30
N LYS A 24 4.77 21.81 1.88
CA LYS A 24 6.21 21.89 1.63
C LYS A 24 6.94 20.61 2.06
N PHE A 25 6.67 20.12 3.28
CA PHE A 25 7.24 18.88 3.76
C PHE A 25 6.89 17.70 2.85
N ALA A 26 5.61 17.56 2.47
CA ALA A 26 5.17 16.50 1.56
C ALA A 26 5.88 16.59 0.19
N ALA A 27 6.01 17.80 -0.37
CA ALA A 27 6.72 18.00 -1.62
C ALA A 27 8.20 17.61 -1.54
N GLU A 28 8.90 17.99 -0.46
CA GLU A 28 10.29 17.61 -0.24
C GLU A 28 10.46 16.10 -0.02
N LEU A 29 9.55 15.46 0.72
CA LEU A 29 9.54 14.01 0.89
C LEU A 29 9.37 13.29 -0.46
N LEU A 30 8.38 13.69 -1.25
CA LEU A 30 8.08 13.05 -2.54
C LEU A 30 9.23 13.20 -3.53
N LYS A 31 9.99 14.30 -3.50
CA LYS A 31 11.20 14.47 -4.33
C LYS A 31 12.31 13.44 -4.02
N GLN A 32 12.33 12.88 -2.81
CA GLN A 32 13.31 11.85 -2.44
C GLN A 32 12.96 10.48 -3.03
N ILE A 33 11.74 10.31 -3.53
CA ILE A 33 11.28 9.04 -4.10
C ILE A 33 11.48 9.08 -5.60
N PRO A 34 12.38 8.26 -6.19
CA PRO A 34 12.62 8.26 -7.63
C PRO A 34 11.36 7.84 -8.40
N ASP A 35 11.09 8.50 -9.52
CA ASP A 35 9.97 8.14 -10.39
C ASP A 35 10.10 6.74 -11.00
N SER A 36 11.33 6.22 -11.07
CA SER A 36 11.65 4.92 -11.64
C SER A 36 11.32 3.73 -10.73
N ILE A 37 10.87 3.94 -9.49
CA ILE A 37 10.49 2.82 -8.62
C ILE A 37 9.25 2.11 -9.14
N SER A 38 9.26 0.79 -9.14
CA SER A 38 8.13 -0.04 -9.56
C SER A 38 7.05 -0.18 -8.49
N CYS A 39 7.40 -0.04 -7.22
CA CYS A 39 6.48 -0.13 -6.08
C CYS A 39 7.06 0.62 -4.88
N LEU A 40 6.23 1.40 -4.18
CA LEU A 40 6.59 1.99 -2.88
C LEU A 40 6.14 1.06 -1.76
N ILE A 41 7.08 0.69 -0.89
CA ILE A 41 6.81 -0.13 0.29
C ILE A 41 6.88 0.76 1.51
N ALA A 42 5.78 0.89 2.24
CA ALA A 42 5.73 1.51 3.55
C ALA A 42 5.71 0.44 4.64
N LEU A 43 6.40 0.73 5.72
CA LEU A 43 6.53 -0.18 6.85
C LEU A 43 6.06 0.54 8.11
N HIS A 44 4.90 0.12 8.63
CA HIS A 44 4.29 0.72 9.81
C HIS A 44 4.19 -0.26 10.96
N ASN A 45 4.02 0.24 12.14
CA ASN A 45 3.60 -0.55 13.30
C ASN A 45 2.37 0.08 13.94
N ASN A 46 1.54 -0.75 14.53
CA ASN A 46 0.34 -0.34 15.22
C ASN A 46 0.34 -0.81 16.69
N THR A 47 -0.66 -0.35 17.42
CA THR A 47 -0.99 -0.82 18.76
C THR A 47 -2.09 -1.87 18.66
N ASN A 48 -2.03 -2.87 19.53
CA ASN A 48 -3.00 -3.97 19.57
C ASN A 48 -4.45 -3.47 19.52
N ASN A 49 -5.22 -3.96 18.55
CA ASN A 49 -6.62 -3.63 18.27
C ASN A 49 -6.90 -2.17 17.86
N ASP A 50 -5.90 -1.35 17.56
CA ASP A 50 -6.12 0.04 17.14
C ASP A 50 -6.43 0.13 15.65
N PHE A 51 -5.56 -0.39 14.80
CA PHE A 51 -5.76 -0.45 13.35
C PHE A 51 -5.63 -1.90 12.87
N SER A 52 -6.68 -2.44 12.28
CA SER A 52 -6.75 -3.85 11.94
C SER A 52 -7.52 -4.11 10.64
N VAL A 53 -7.47 -5.34 10.14
CA VAL A 53 -8.25 -5.76 8.97
C VAL A 53 -9.76 -5.53 9.18
N ARG A 54 -10.26 -5.58 10.42
CA ARG A 54 -11.66 -5.30 10.77
C ARG A 54 -12.12 -3.90 10.40
N THR A 55 -11.19 -2.95 10.31
CA THR A 55 -11.46 -1.58 9.88
C THR A 55 -12.07 -1.53 8.48
N TYR A 56 -11.74 -2.51 7.61
CA TYR A 56 -12.15 -2.58 6.21
C TYR A 56 -13.19 -3.67 5.91
N LEU A 57 -13.50 -4.55 6.87
CA LEU A 57 -14.55 -5.55 6.73
C LEU A 57 -15.95 -4.90 6.73
N PRO A 58 -16.99 -5.60 6.26
CA PRO A 58 -18.38 -5.11 6.33
C PRO A 58 -18.76 -4.65 7.74
N GLY A 59 -19.28 -3.43 7.85
CA GLY A 59 -19.56 -2.76 9.13
C GLY A 59 -18.37 -2.00 9.74
N GLY A 60 -17.18 -2.14 9.21
CA GLY A 60 -16.01 -1.37 9.63
C GLY A 60 -16.07 0.09 9.15
N PRO A 61 -15.40 1.02 9.84
CA PRO A 61 -15.48 2.45 9.56
C PRO A 61 -14.88 2.85 8.19
N ARG A 62 -14.08 1.99 7.58
CA ARG A 62 -13.44 2.18 6.27
C ARG A 62 -13.80 1.10 5.24
N GLN A 63 -14.93 0.42 5.42
CA GLN A 63 -15.36 -0.64 4.50
C GLN A 63 -15.44 -0.17 3.04
N ASN A 64 -15.78 1.10 2.81
CA ASN A 64 -15.91 1.67 1.46
C ASN A 64 -14.56 2.13 0.87
N ASP A 65 -13.49 2.08 1.63
CA ASP A 65 -12.14 2.42 1.17
C ASP A 65 -11.41 1.22 0.57
N ALA A 66 -11.98 0.01 0.70
CA ALA A 66 -11.46 -1.22 0.14
C ALA A 66 -12.39 -1.77 -0.95
N SER A 67 -11.80 -2.18 -2.07
CA SER A 67 -12.50 -2.93 -3.12
C SER A 67 -12.56 -4.44 -2.82
N GLN A 68 -11.52 -4.97 -2.14
CA GLN A 68 -11.45 -6.36 -1.70
C GLN A 68 -10.73 -6.44 -0.35
N VAL A 69 -11.18 -7.37 0.49
CA VAL A 69 -10.55 -7.69 1.78
C VAL A 69 -10.46 -9.19 1.93
N TYR A 70 -9.28 -9.70 2.21
CA TYR A 70 -9.05 -11.05 2.68
C TYR A 70 -8.65 -11.00 4.15
N ALA A 71 -9.38 -11.71 5.00
CA ALA A 71 -9.08 -11.84 6.42
C ALA A 71 -8.99 -13.32 6.76
N ASP A 72 -7.86 -13.74 7.31
CA ASP A 72 -7.64 -15.10 7.78
C ASP A 72 -7.89 -15.15 9.30
N GLU A 73 -8.72 -16.06 9.73
CA GLU A 73 -9.07 -16.25 11.15
C GLU A 73 -7.91 -16.77 12.03
N TRP A 74 -6.85 -17.28 11.40
CA TRP A 74 -5.64 -17.77 12.08
C TRP A 74 -4.55 -16.68 12.18
N GLN A 75 -4.69 -15.58 11.47
CA GLN A 75 -3.78 -14.44 11.52
C GLN A 75 -4.21 -13.45 12.60
N ASP A 76 -3.23 -12.79 13.19
CA ASP A 76 -3.54 -11.62 14.02
C ASP A 76 -4.20 -10.55 13.17
N ILE A 77 -5.31 -10.03 13.64
CA ILE A 77 -6.11 -9.03 12.90
C ILE A 77 -5.35 -7.74 12.59
N ASP A 78 -4.27 -7.46 13.33
CA ASP A 78 -3.46 -6.26 13.22
C ASP A 78 -2.25 -6.46 12.27
N ASP A 79 -2.00 -7.71 11.84
CA ASP A 79 -0.97 -8.02 10.84
C ASP A 79 -1.60 -7.93 9.45
N ILE A 80 -1.42 -6.80 8.76
CA ILE A 80 -2.11 -6.48 7.51
C ILE A 80 -1.16 -6.05 6.40
N ALA A 81 -1.57 -6.34 5.16
CA ALA A 81 -0.99 -5.84 3.92
C ALA A 81 -2.04 -5.02 3.17
N LEU A 82 -1.94 -3.69 3.18
CA LEU A 82 -2.81 -2.79 2.42
C LEU A 82 -2.09 -2.33 1.16
N THR A 83 -2.70 -2.55 0.00
CA THR A 83 -2.07 -2.21 -1.29
C THR A 83 -3.04 -1.54 -2.26
N THR A 84 -2.48 -0.78 -3.21
CA THR A 84 -3.18 -0.20 -4.36
C THR A 84 -3.17 -1.12 -5.58
N ASP A 85 -2.51 -2.31 -5.50
CA ASP A 85 -2.21 -3.19 -6.62
C ASP A 85 -2.89 -4.55 -6.46
N GLN A 86 -3.65 -4.97 -7.48
CA GLN A 86 -4.44 -6.21 -7.48
C GLN A 86 -3.56 -7.46 -7.39
N ASP A 87 -2.42 -7.49 -8.07
CA ASP A 87 -1.58 -8.68 -8.12
C ASP A 87 -0.87 -8.90 -6.78
N ILE A 88 -0.36 -7.83 -6.16
CA ILE A 88 0.20 -7.89 -4.81
C ILE A 88 -0.87 -8.34 -3.82
N TYR A 89 -2.07 -7.78 -3.87
CA TYR A 89 -3.19 -8.18 -3.02
C TYR A 89 -3.45 -9.68 -3.13
N SER A 90 -3.65 -10.18 -4.36
CA SER A 90 -4.00 -11.58 -4.62
C SER A 90 -2.92 -12.54 -4.12
N LYS A 91 -1.65 -12.21 -4.32
CA LYS A 91 -0.53 -13.03 -3.88
C LYS A 91 -0.34 -13.01 -2.36
N MET A 92 -0.45 -11.84 -1.71
CA MET A 92 -0.37 -11.75 -0.25
C MET A 92 -1.51 -12.51 0.42
N ALA A 93 -2.74 -12.39 -0.09
CA ALA A 93 -3.89 -13.17 0.36
C ALA A 93 -3.69 -14.67 0.16
N SER A 94 -3.10 -15.12 -0.96
CA SER A 94 -2.81 -16.53 -1.20
C SER A 94 -1.77 -17.12 -0.25
N PHE A 95 -0.93 -16.29 0.35
CA PHE A 95 -0.02 -16.68 1.43
C PHE A 95 -0.69 -16.71 2.82
N GLY A 96 -1.98 -16.40 2.90
CA GLY A 96 -2.75 -16.38 4.16
C GLY A 96 -2.59 -15.08 4.97
N TYR A 97 -2.04 -14.01 4.41
CA TYR A 97 -1.94 -12.73 5.12
C TYR A 97 -3.22 -11.92 4.98
N ASN A 98 -3.68 -11.30 6.07
CA ASN A 98 -4.76 -10.32 6.00
C ASN A 98 -4.40 -9.24 4.99
N SER A 99 -5.17 -9.16 3.92
CA SER A 99 -4.84 -8.30 2.78
C SER A 99 -6.02 -7.38 2.44
N ILE A 100 -5.70 -6.13 2.11
CA ILE A 100 -6.68 -5.11 1.77
C ILE A 100 -6.28 -4.52 0.43
N LEU A 101 -7.16 -4.63 -0.56
CA LEU A 101 -7.03 -3.90 -1.82
C LEU A 101 -7.78 -2.58 -1.69
N GLN A 102 -7.07 -1.48 -1.71
CA GLN A 102 -7.66 -0.15 -1.69
C GLN A 102 -8.57 0.06 -2.91
N ASP A 103 -9.75 0.65 -2.71
CA ASP A 103 -10.55 1.18 -3.82
C ASP A 103 -9.97 2.52 -4.28
N ASN A 104 -9.10 2.49 -5.28
CA ASN A 104 -8.39 3.68 -5.77
C ASN A 104 -9.32 4.77 -6.33
N VAL A 105 -10.59 4.45 -6.59
CA VAL A 105 -11.60 5.38 -7.11
C VAL A 105 -12.40 6.03 -5.99
N ASN A 106 -12.90 5.20 -5.05
CA ASN A 106 -13.87 5.63 -4.04
C ASN A 106 -13.25 5.87 -2.66
N VAL A 107 -11.98 5.50 -2.44
CA VAL A 107 -11.28 5.69 -1.17
C VAL A 107 -11.41 7.11 -0.62
N PHE A 108 -11.62 7.24 0.67
CA PHE A 108 -11.64 8.55 1.33
C PHE A 108 -10.27 9.24 1.21
N ARG A 109 -10.27 10.44 0.65
CA ARG A 109 -9.05 11.22 0.35
C ARG A 109 -8.49 11.89 1.59
N ASP A 110 -7.86 11.09 2.45
CA ASP A 110 -7.26 11.52 3.73
C ASP A 110 -5.87 12.17 3.59
N GLY A 111 -5.26 12.05 2.41
CA GLY A 111 -3.92 12.59 2.13
C GLY A 111 -2.78 11.62 2.46
N SER A 112 -3.09 10.35 2.72
CA SER A 112 -2.09 9.29 2.90
C SER A 112 -1.32 8.98 1.61
N LEU A 113 -0.17 8.32 1.74
CA LEU A 113 0.61 7.87 0.59
C LEU A 113 -0.13 6.83 -0.24
N SER A 114 -0.93 5.96 0.38
CA SER A 114 -1.72 4.97 -0.35
C SER A 114 -2.73 5.64 -1.29
N VAL A 115 -3.44 6.67 -0.82
CA VAL A 115 -4.37 7.45 -1.64
C VAL A 115 -3.62 8.19 -2.74
N TYR A 116 -2.50 8.84 -2.42
CA TYR A 116 -1.69 9.58 -3.39
C TYR A 116 -1.17 8.68 -4.53
N TYR A 117 -0.70 7.47 -4.21
CA TYR A 117 -0.22 6.50 -5.20
C TYR A 117 -1.36 5.88 -6.00
N GLY A 118 -2.47 5.53 -5.34
CA GLY A 118 -3.66 4.97 -5.98
C GLY A 118 -4.28 5.92 -7.00
N GLU A 119 -4.36 7.22 -6.70
CA GLU A 119 -4.85 8.26 -7.64
C GLU A 119 -3.98 8.38 -8.91
N GLN A 120 -2.72 7.96 -8.87
CA GLN A 120 -1.78 7.98 -9.99
C GLN A 120 -1.62 6.61 -10.66
N ASN A 121 -2.42 5.61 -10.30
CA ASN A 121 -2.27 4.21 -10.72
C ASN A 121 -0.85 3.67 -10.48
N ARG A 122 -0.20 4.12 -9.41
CA ARG A 122 1.12 3.65 -8.99
C ARG A 122 0.99 2.62 -7.88
N ARG A 123 1.91 1.67 -7.88
CA ARG A 123 1.91 0.57 -6.92
C ARG A 123 2.43 1.05 -5.56
N TYR A 124 1.65 0.75 -4.54
CA TYR A 124 1.97 1.02 -3.14
C TYR A 124 1.54 -0.16 -2.29
N ILE A 125 2.31 -0.49 -1.28
CA ILE A 125 1.91 -1.42 -0.23
C ILE A 125 2.38 -0.92 1.13
N ASN A 126 1.49 -0.99 2.12
CA ASN A 126 1.78 -0.86 3.54
C ASN A 126 1.75 -2.24 4.18
N ILE A 127 2.85 -2.65 4.80
CA ILE A 127 2.88 -3.79 5.74
C ILE A 127 2.82 -3.22 7.15
N GLU A 128 1.87 -3.68 7.93
CA GLU A 128 1.64 -3.23 9.29
C GLU A 128 1.49 -4.43 10.22
N THR A 129 2.20 -4.38 11.34
CA THR A 129 2.11 -5.36 12.43
C THR A 129 2.19 -4.64 13.77
N GLN A 130 1.82 -5.32 14.84
CA GLN A 130 1.99 -4.75 16.19
C GLN A 130 3.45 -4.48 16.52
N HIS A 131 3.66 -3.45 17.31
CA HIS A 131 4.98 -3.12 17.84
C HIS A 131 5.61 -4.34 18.53
N GLY A 132 6.86 -4.65 18.17
CA GLY A 132 7.60 -5.79 18.70
C GLY A 132 7.48 -7.11 17.93
N LYS A 133 6.54 -7.26 17.00
CA LYS A 133 6.37 -8.45 16.15
C LYS A 133 7.35 -8.50 14.97
N THR A 134 8.64 -8.37 15.25
CA THR A 134 9.68 -8.27 14.22
C THR A 134 9.80 -9.52 13.35
N VAL A 135 9.46 -10.70 13.86
CA VAL A 135 9.49 -11.95 13.12
C VAL A 135 8.39 -11.94 12.06
N GLN A 136 7.15 -11.68 12.44
CA GLN A 136 6.01 -11.60 11.55
C GLN A 136 6.24 -10.56 10.46
N TYR A 137 6.69 -9.39 10.85
CA TYR A 137 7.04 -8.30 9.95
C TYR A 137 8.04 -8.73 8.87
N ARG A 138 9.11 -9.41 9.29
CA ARG A 138 10.13 -9.92 8.39
C ARG A 138 9.60 -10.96 7.43
N GLU A 139 8.73 -11.85 7.90
CA GLU A 139 8.15 -12.90 7.03
C GLU A 139 7.22 -12.30 5.97
N MET A 140 6.35 -11.35 6.34
CA MET A 140 5.50 -10.64 5.38
C MET A 140 6.35 -9.88 4.34
N LEU A 141 7.42 -9.19 4.78
CA LEU A 141 8.31 -8.47 3.89
C LEU A 141 9.05 -9.42 2.93
N LYS A 142 9.56 -10.56 3.40
CA LYS A 142 10.21 -11.58 2.55
C LYS A 142 9.24 -12.08 1.47
N LYS A 143 7.98 -12.34 1.82
CA LYS A 143 6.96 -12.79 0.85
C LYS A 143 6.69 -11.71 -0.18
N LEU A 144 6.53 -10.45 0.24
CA LEU A 144 6.39 -9.33 -0.68
C LEU A 144 7.58 -9.21 -1.64
N LEU A 145 8.80 -9.28 -1.13
CA LEU A 145 10.00 -9.20 -1.97
C LEU A 145 10.08 -10.36 -2.97
N SER A 146 9.68 -11.58 -2.58
CA SER A 146 9.60 -12.70 -3.52
C SER A 146 8.58 -12.46 -4.65
N ILE A 147 7.43 -11.85 -4.34
CA ILE A 147 6.43 -11.46 -5.35
C ILE A 147 7.06 -10.51 -6.38
N LEU A 148 7.71 -9.47 -5.91
CA LEU A 148 8.29 -8.44 -6.78
C LEU A 148 9.48 -8.97 -7.62
N ASP A 149 10.26 -9.89 -7.07
CA ASP A 149 11.38 -10.52 -7.79
C ASP A 149 10.90 -11.50 -8.87
N ASP A 150 9.84 -12.26 -8.61
CA ASP A 150 9.27 -13.17 -9.60
C ASP A 150 8.63 -12.41 -10.76
N GLU A 151 7.98 -11.27 -10.49
CA GLU A 151 7.46 -10.39 -11.54
C GLU A 151 8.59 -9.85 -12.45
N LYS A 152 9.72 -9.43 -11.88
CA LYS A 152 10.89 -8.98 -12.65
C LYS A 152 11.43 -10.07 -13.56
N LYS A 153 11.51 -11.31 -13.06
CA LYS A 153 11.98 -12.47 -13.85
C LYS A 153 11.03 -12.78 -14.99
N MET A 154 9.71 -12.73 -14.75
CA MET A 154 8.70 -12.96 -15.79
C MET A 154 8.81 -11.91 -16.90
N VAL A 155 8.91 -10.63 -16.57
CA VAL A 155 9.05 -9.54 -17.53
C VAL A 155 10.35 -9.71 -18.35
N ALA A 156 11.46 -10.05 -17.71
CA ALA A 156 12.74 -10.29 -18.39
C ALA A 156 12.68 -11.50 -19.35
N SER A 157 12.02 -12.59 -18.94
CA SER A 157 11.81 -13.77 -19.78
C SER A 157 10.96 -13.48 -21.00
N GLN A 158 9.86 -12.74 -20.82
CA GLN A 158 8.99 -12.35 -21.93
C GLN A 158 9.73 -11.47 -22.94
N ALA A 159 10.46 -10.47 -22.47
CA ALA A 159 11.26 -9.61 -23.35
C ALA A 159 12.29 -10.39 -24.18
N ALA A 160 12.94 -11.42 -23.59
CA ALA A 160 13.86 -12.28 -24.30
C ALA A 160 13.18 -13.09 -25.41
N THR A 161 12.00 -13.66 -25.12
CA THR A 161 11.20 -14.43 -26.09
C THR A 161 10.75 -13.55 -27.26
N ASP A 162 10.28 -12.35 -27.00
CA ASP A 162 9.82 -11.40 -28.03
C ASP A 162 10.96 -10.97 -28.96
N MET A 163 12.19 -10.81 -28.42
CA MET A 163 13.39 -10.52 -29.22
C MET A 163 13.78 -11.67 -30.15
N GLU A 164 13.71 -12.93 -29.67
CA GLU A 164 14.01 -14.11 -30.48
C GLU A 164 13.03 -14.28 -31.64
N GLN A 165 11.74 -14.07 -31.39
CA GLN A 165 10.70 -14.13 -32.42
C GLN A 165 10.88 -13.06 -33.50
N THR A 166 11.25 -11.83 -33.09
CA THR A 166 11.50 -10.74 -34.05
C THR A 166 12.74 -10.98 -34.92
N THR A 167 13.76 -11.70 -34.41
CA THR A 167 14.97 -12.01 -35.13
C THR A 167 14.76 -13.18 -36.11
N SER A 168 13.86 -14.10 -35.81
CA SER A 168 13.52 -15.26 -36.68
C SER A 168 12.68 -14.90 -37.91
N LEU A 169 12.09 -13.71 -37.94
CA LEU A 169 11.25 -13.23 -39.05
C LEU A 169 11.98 -12.35 -40.07
N ARG A 170 13.28 -12.19 -39.90
CA ARG A 170 14.16 -11.48 -40.86
C ARG A 170 15.10 -12.50 -41.59
#